data_0d4807d8eef487de93fb2f2ae1048330
#
_entry.id   0d4807d8eef487de93fb2f2ae1048330
#
_cell.length_a   1.000
_cell.length_b   1.000
_cell.length_c   1.000
_cell.angle_alpha   90.00
_cell.angle_beta   90.00
_cell.angle_gamma   90.00
#
_symmetry.space_group_name_H-M   'P 1'
#
loop_
_entity.id
_entity.type
_entity.pdbx_description
1 polymer ?
#
loop_
_entity_poly.entity_id
_entity_poly.type
_entity_poly.pdbx_seq_one_letter_code
_entity_poly.pdbx_strand_id
1 'polypeptide(L)'
;MRRSGGAGIAVLMAGAVLLAYSPVTGAAEHKFVGTAKCAMCHKTAAQGEQFPKWQASKHSKAFEALASPKALEIAKAKGIADPQKAPECIKCHVTAAGADTSMVGAKYSVKDGVGCESCHGAGADYSKKSTMEGITGGTIPAASVGLTLPDKTTCEKCHNKESPTFAGFDFEKAKATIAHEMPAERKAKYKTGG
;
A
#
# COMPACT_ATOMS: atom_id res chain seq x y z
N MET A 1 -61.90 -53.11 -36.31
CA MET A 1 -60.98 -52.04 -36.56
C MET A 1 -60.65 -51.35 -35.25
N ARG A 2 -59.52 -51.67 -34.61
CA ARG A 2 -59.06 -51.05 -33.39
C ARG A 2 -57.73 -50.35 -33.72
N ARG A 3 -57.64 -49.01 -33.54
CA ARG A 3 -56.41 -48.22 -33.64
C ARG A 3 -55.81 -48.10 -32.25
N SER A 4 -54.66 -48.67 -32.05
CA SER A 4 -53.84 -48.47 -30.86
C SER A 4 -52.98 -47.24 -31.05
N GLY A 5 -53.21 -46.21 -30.19
CA GLY A 5 -52.35 -45.07 -30.10
C GLY A 5 -51.21 -45.31 -29.15
N GLY A 6 -49.98 -45.24 -29.65
CA GLY A 6 -48.77 -45.28 -28.83
C GLY A 6 -48.47 -43.92 -28.24
N ALA A 7 -48.43 -43.79 -26.93
CA ALA A 7 -47.96 -42.60 -26.23
C ALA A 7 -46.44 -42.63 -26.11
N GLY A 8 -45.77 -41.71 -26.81
CA GLY A 8 -44.31 -41.51 -26.67
C GLY A 8 -44.02 -40.71 -25.42
N ILE A 9 -43.24 -41.29 -24.52
CA ILE A 9 -42.72 -40.61 -23.33
C ILE A 9 -41.44 -39.84 -23.74
N ALA A 10 -41.53 -38.52 -23.75
CA ALA A 10 -40.38 -37.65 -23.93
C ALA A 10 -39.64 -37.52 -22.60
N VAL A 11 -38.43 -38.09 -22.49
CA VAL A 11 -37.54 -37.96 -21.36
C VAL A 11 -36.76 -36.63 -21.53
N LEU A 12 -37.12 -35.62 -20.75
CA LEU A 12 -36.38 -34.37 -20.64
C LEU A 12 -35.15 -34.62 -19.75
N MET A 13 -33.99 -34.70 -20.38
CA MET A 13 -32.68 -34.71 -19.67
C MET A 13 -32.38 -33.27 -19.21
N ALA A 14 -32.62 -32.97 -17.95
CA ALA A 14 -32.18 -31.72 -17.31
C ALA A 14 -30.66 -31.82 -17.06
N GLY A 15 -29.87 -31.16 -17.92
CA GLY A 15 -28.43 -31.01 -17.73
C GLY A 15 -28.15 -30.02 -16.59
N ALA A 16 -27.70 -30.53 -15.45
CA ALA A 16 -27.21 -29.67 -14.36
C ALA A 16 -25.84 -29.08 -14.76
N VAL A 17 -25.81 -27.81 -15.09
CA VAL A 17 -24.56 -27.06 -15.25
C VAL A 17 -23.98 -26.79 -13.86
N LEU A 18 -23.01 -27.61 -13.46
CA LEU A 18 -22.18 -27.37 -12.30
C LEU A 18 -21.28 -26.16 -12.60
N LEU A 19 -21.69 -24.96 -12.17
CA LEU A 19 -20.81 -23.79 -12.10
C LEU A 19 -19.72 -24.10 -11.08
N ALA A 20 -18.54 -24.45 -11.58
CA ALA A 20 -17.34 -24.56 -10.75
C ALA A 20 -17.04 -23.17 -10.15
N TYR A 21 -17.38 -22.97 -8.88
CA TYR A 21 -16.97 -21.82 -8.10
C TYR A 21 -15.47 -21.98 -7.84
N SER A 22 -14.62 -21.36 -8.69
CA SER A 22 -13.21 -21.21 -8.39
C SER A 22 -13.10 -20.25 -7.20
N PRO A 23 -12.53 -20.67 -6.06
CA PRO A 23 -12.26 -19.70 -5.00
C PRO A 23 -11.29 -18.66 -5.56
N VAL A 24 -11.72 -17.41 -5.62
CA VAL A 24 -10.82 -16.28 -5.78
C VAL A 24 -9.88 -16.35 -4.58
N THR A 25 -8.65 -16.80 -4.79
CA THR A 25 -7.59 -16.71 -3.79
C THR A 25 -7.36 -15.21 -3.59
N GLY A 26 -8.03 -14.64 -2.59
CA GLY A 26 -7.80 -13.26 -2.18
C GLY A 26 -6.31 -13.10 -1.92
N ALA A 27 -5.69 -12.08 -2.51
CA ALA A 27 -4.33 -11.70 -2.15
C ALA A 27 -4.28 -11.58 -0.63
N ALA A 28 -3.26 -12.15 0.01
CA ALA A 28 -3.11 -12.08 1.45
C ALA A 28 -3.12 -10.62 1.88
N GLU A 29 -4.11 -10.24 2.70
CA GLU A 29 -4.21 -8.89 3.21
C GLU A 29 -3.19 -8.72 4.34
N HIS A 30 -2.06 -8.07 4.02
CA HIS A 30 -1.02 -7.75 4.99
C HIS A 30 -1.45 -6.59 5.88
N LYS A 31 -1.15 -6.66 7.19
CA LYS A 31 -1.48 -5.59 8.14
C LYS A 31 -0.41 -4.50 8.18
N PHE A 32 -0.84 -3.28 8.41
CA PHE A 32 0.03 -2.13 8.63
C PHE A 32 0.55 -2.12 10.07
N VAL A 33 1.84 -1.92 10.26
CA VAL A 33 2.47 -1.94 11.59
C VAL A 33 2.82 -0.56 12.13
N GLY A 34 2.83 0.45 11.26
CA GLY A 34 3.20 1.84 11.59
C GLY A 34 4.69 2.11 11.51
N THR A 35 5.01 3.36 11.19
CA THR A 35 6.37 3.86 10.92
C THR A 35 7.33 3.63 12.09
N ALA A 36 6.83 3.75 13.34
CA ALA A 36 7.61 3.48 14.54
C ALA A 36 8.17 2.05 14.62
N LYS A 37 7.51 1.07 13.98
CA LYS A 37 8.03 -0.30 13.88
C LYS A 37 9.26 -0.37 12.97
N CYS A 38 9.26 0.35 11.86
CA CYS A 38 10.38 0.43 10.92
C CYS A 38 11.59 1.15 11.54
N ALA A 39 11.33 2.22 12.31
CA ALA A 39 12.35 3.00 13.01
C ALA A 39 13.21 2.17 13.96
N MET A 40 12.72 1.05 14.49
CA MET A 40 13.49 0.20 15.40
C MET A 40 14.79 -0.31 14.78
N CYS A 41 14.83 -0.49 13.45
CA CYS A 41 16.00 -0.97 12.72
C CYS A 41 16.53 0.06 11.72
N HIS A 42 15.70 0.88 11.08
CA HIS A 42 16.04 1.71 9.93
C HIS A 42 16.45 3.16 10.30
N LYS A 43 17.05 3.38 11.48
CA LYS A 43 17.42 4.73 11.97
C LYS A 43 18.91 5.04 12.01
N THR A 44 19.79 4.04 11.80
CA THR A 44 21.23 4.23 11.92
C THR A 44 21.92 4.44 10.57
N ALA A 45 23.08 5.09 10.56
CA ALA A 45 23.90 5.26 9.37
C ALA A 45 24.26 3.92 8.72
N ALA A 46 24.58 2.90 9.53
CA ALA A 46 24.87 1.56 9.04
C ALA A 46 23.69 0.91 8.30
N GLN A 47 22.47 1.37 8.53
CA GLN A 47 21.27 0.93 7.81
C GLN A 47 20.93 1.82 6.60
N GLY A 48 21.48 3.03 6.50
CA GLY A 48 21.21 4.02 5.46
C GLY A 48 20.27 5.15 5.90
N GLU A 49 20.01 5.28 7.19
CA GLU A 49 19.22 6.39 7.79
C GLU A 49 17.84 6.59 7.16
N GLN A 50 17.17 5.50 6.76
CA GLN A 50 15.88 5.57 6.07
C GLN A 50 14.84 6.35 6.89
N PHE A 51 14.75 6.05 8.20
CA PHE A 51 13.78 6.73 9.09
C PHE A 51 14.10 8.22 9.27
N PRO A 52 15.32 8.67 9.59
CA PRO A 52 15.66 10.10 9.65
C PRO A 52 15.38 10.85 8.34
N LYS A 53 15.71 10.26 7.20
CA LYS A 53 15.43 10.87 5.88
C LYS A 53 13.95 11.04 5.63
N TRP A 54 13.14 10.00 5.91
CA TRP A 54 11.69 10.11 5.85
C TRP A 54 11.18 11.18 6.83
N GLN A 55 11.65 11.19 8.06
CA GLN A 55 11.21 12.13 9.10
C GLN A 55 11.47 13.60 8.71
N ALA A 56 12.56 13.85 7.98
CA ALA A 56 12.89 15.17 7.45
C ALA A 56 12.07 15.55 6.20
N SER A 57 11.36 14.61 5.60
CA SER A 57 10.63 14.82 4.34
C SER A 57 9.25 15.46 4.56
N LYS A 58 8.66 15.98 3.47
CA LYS A 58 7.27 16.46 3.46
C LYS A 58 6.25 15.34 3.66
N HIS A 59 6.59 14.10 3.34
CA HIS A 59 5.71 12.95 3.51
C HIS A 59 5.37 12.71 5.00
N SER A 60 6.34 12.82 5.90
CA SER A 60 6.09 12.69 7.35
C SER A 60 5.19 13.80 7.92
N LYS A 61 5.05 14.92 7.21
CA LYS A 61 4.22 16.08 7.57
C LYS A 61 2.90 16.13 6.80
N ALA A 62 2.61 15.11 5.98
CA ALA A 62 1.46 15.17 5.07
C ALA A 62 0.12 15.30 5.80
N PHE A 63 -0.08 14.58 6.91
CA PHE A 63 -1.29 14.72 7.73
C PHE A 63 -1.40 16.08 8.39
N GLU A 64 -0.30 16.59 8.96
CA GLU A 64 -0.23 17.91 9.59
C GLU A 64 -0.54 19.02 8.58
N ALA A 65 -0.07 18.89 7.33
CA ALA A 65 -0.32 19.84 6.26
C ALA A 65 -1.82 20.07 5.97
N LEU A 66 -2.68 19.10 6.26
CA LEU A 66 -4.14 19.24 6.13
C LEU A 66 -4.74 20.26 7.11
N ALA A 67 -4.06 20.56 8.21
CA ALA A 67 -4.49 21.62 9.14
C ALA A 67 -3.94 23.01 8.78
N SER A 68 -3.17 23.16 7.71
CA SER A 68 -2.63 24.45 7.29
C SER A 68 -3.71 25.40 6.78
N PRO A 69 -3.50 26.74 6.87
CA PRO A 69 -4.46 27.72 6.35
C PRO A 69 -4.82 27.46 4.88
N LYS A 70 -3.85 27.04 4.05
CA LYS A 70 -4.09 26.73 2.64
C LYS A 70 -4.97 25.50 2.44
N ALA A 71 -4.77 24.46 3.25
CA ALA A 71 -5.61 23.26 3.19
C ALA A 71 -7.04 23.56 3.65
N LEU A 72 -7.21 24.39 4.68
CA LEU A 72 -8.53 24.80 5.17
C LEU A 72 -9.27 25.67 4.13
N GLU A 73 -8.58 26.56 3.43
CA GLU A 73 -9.13 27.34 2.31
C GLU A 73 -9.65 26.42 1.20
N ILE A 74 -8.83 25.43 0.79
CA ILE A 74 -9.21 24.45 -0.23
C ILE A 74 -10.41 23.62 0.23
N ALA A 75 -10.38 23.15 1.47
CA ALA A 75 -11.47 22.37 2.06
C ALA A 75 -12.78 23.15 2.06
N LYS A 76 -12.75 24.41 2.49
CA LYS A 76 -13.90 25.31 2.47
C LYS A 76 -14.47 25.48 1.06
N ALA A 77 -13.61 25.72 0.07
CA ALA A 77 -14.04 25.83 -1.34
C ALA A 77 -14.69 24.56 -1.89
N LYS A 78 -14.37 23.40 -1.35
CA LYS A 78 -14.94 22.11 -1.70
C LYS A 78 -16.10 21.66 -0.80
N GLY A 79 -16.52 22.47 0.17
CA GLY A 79 -17.55 22.12 1.15
C GLY A 79 -17.14 21.04 2.15
N ILE A 80 -15.83 20.84 2.34
CA ILE A 80 -15.26 19.87 3.28
C ILE A 80 -15.10 20.55 4.66
N ALA A 81 -15.75 19.98 5.68
CA ALA A 81 -15.75 20.55 7.03
C ALA A 81 -14.39 20.38 7.75
N ASP A 82 -13.76 19.21 7.58
CA ASP A 82 -12.49 18.87 8.23
C ASP A 82 -11.63 18.04 7.28
N PRO A 83 -10.58 18.63 6.68
CA PRO A 83 -9.73 17.93 5.73
C PRO A 83 -8.91 16.78 6.37
N GLN A 84 -8.70 16.81 7.69
CA GLN A 84 -8.02 15.72 8.40
C GLN A 84 -8.92 14.50 8.63
N LYS A 85 -10.21 14.59 8.32
CA LYS A 85 -11.17 13.47 8.41
C LYS A 85 -11.79 13.11 7.05
N ALA A 86 -11.65 13.98 6.07
CA ALA A 86 -12.24 13.79 4.75
C ALA A 86 -11.52 12.71 3.94
N PRO A 87 -12.21 11.63 3.49
CA PRO A 87 -11.59 10.53 2.74
C PRO A 87 -10.83 11.00 1.50
N GLU A 88 -11.35 12.00 0.78
CA GLU A 88 -10.73 12.59 -0.40
C GLU A 88 -9.40 13.30 -0.11
N CYS A 89 -9.15 13.72 1.12
CA CYS A 89 -7.89 14.30 1.55
C CYS A 89 -6.95 13.23 2.12
N ILE A 90 -7.44 12.45 3.09
CA ILE A 90 -6.60 11.51 3.83
C ILE A 90 -6.09 10.37 2.94
N LYS A 91 -6.76 10.01 1.84
CA LYS A 91 -6.30 8.97 0.90
C LYS A 91 -4.89 9.21 0.35
N CYS A 92 -4.45 10.49 0.26
CA CYS A 92 -3.12 10.88 -0.19
C CYS A 92 -2.23 11.39 0.96
N HIS A 93 -2.80 11.71 2.11
CA HIS A 93 -2.09 12.34 3.22
C HIS A 93 -1.87 11.41 4.42
N VAL A 94 -2.39 10.18 4.37
CA VAL A 94 -2.29 9.20 5.46
C VAL A 94 -2.03 7.81 4.90
N THR A 95 -1.06 7.10 5.47
CA THR A 95 -0.86 5.67 5.21
C THR A 95 -2.09 4.88 5.67
N ALA A 96 -2.49 3.85 4.92
CA ALA A 96 -3.63 2.99 5.23
C ALA A 96 -4.96 3.75 5.40
N ALA A 97 -5.12 4.91 4.73
CA ALA A 97 -6.38 5.64 4.73
C ALA A 97 -7.53 4.75 4.24
N GLY A 98 -8.59 4.65 5.03
CA GLY A 98 -9.74 3.79 4.72
C GLY A 98 -9.58 2.30 5.03
N ALA A 99 -8.42 1.88 5.55
CA ALA A 99 -8.25 0.50 6.02
C ALA A 99 -9.09 0.24 7.27
N ASP A 100 -9.61 -0.99 7.38
CA ASP A 100 -10.28 -1.44 8.60
C ASP A 100 -9.33 -1.39 9.80
N THR A 101 -9.87 -1.10 10.99
CA THR A 101 -9.08 -1.01 12.23
C THR A 101 -8.37 -2.31 12.59
N SER A 102 -8.89 -3.46 12.17
CA SER A 102 -8.25 -4.77 12.33
C SER A 102 -6.97 -4.92 11.48
N MET A 103 -6.84 -4.07 10.43
CA MET A 103 -5.69 -4.07 9.50
C MET A 103 -4.57 -3.14 9.96
N VAL A 104 -4.72 -2.42 11.06
CA VAL A 104 -3.68 -1.53 11.59
C VAL A 104 -3.21 -2.00 12.96
N GLY A 105 -1.90 -2.02 13.17
CA GLY A 105 -1.26 -2.46 14.40
C GLY A 105 -1.20 -1.35 15.46
N ALA A 106 -0.88 -1.72 16.70
CA ALA A 106 -0.86 -0.81 17.85
C ALA A 106 0.16 0.37 17.73
N LYS A 107 1.14 0.27 16.83
CA LYS A 107 2.12 1.35 16.58
C LYS A 107 1.80 2.22 15.36
N TYR A 108 0.69 1.94 14.69
CA TYR A 108 0.21 2.75 13.59
C TYR A 108 -0.30 4.10 14.11
N SER A 109 -0.04 5.16 13.38
CA SER A 109 -0.54 6.51 13.68
C SER A 109 -0.86 7.26 12.40
N VAL A 110 -2.05 7.84 12.31
CA VAL A 110 -2.43 8.75 11.21
C VAL A 110 -1.52 10.00 11.18
N LYS A 111 -0.93 10.38 12.32
CA LYS A 111 -0.02 11.51 12.44
C LYS A 111 1.32 11.29 11.73
N ASP A 112 1.66 10.04 11.40
CA ASP A 112 2.85 9.73 10.62
C ASP A 112 2.71 10.18 9.14
N GLY A 113 1.51 10.60 8.73
CA GLY A 113 1.27 11.07 7.37
C GLY A 113 1.49 9.95 6.33
N VAL A 114 2.24 10.25 5.29
CA VAL A 114 2.66 9.26 4.28
C VAL A 114 3.91 8.55 4.78
N GLY A 115 3.71 7.45 5.49
CA GLY A 115 4.77 6.66 6.12
C GLY A 115 5.40 5.63 5.20
N CYS A 116 6.30 4.83 5.76
CA CYS A 116 7.08 3.81 5.04
C CYS A 116 6.20 2.86 4.22
N GLU A 117 5.09 2.43 4.82
CA GLU A 117 4.19 1.42 4.25
C GLU A 117 3.33 1.94 3.09
N SER A 118 3.24 3.26 2.89
CA SER A 118 2.61 3.84 1.69
C SER A 118 3.38 3.52 0.40
N CYS A 119 4.69 3.33 0.52
CA CYS A 119 5.57 3.03 -0.59
C CYS A 119 6.00 1.56 -0.61
N HIS A 120 6.20 0.97 0.57
CA HIS A 120 6.78 -0.36 0.71
C HIS A 120 5.76 -1.48 0.98
N GLY A 121 4.46 -1.15 1.04
CA GLY A 121 3.41 -2.11 1.39
C GLY A 121 3.30 -2.36 2.89
N ALA A 122 2.22 -3.00 3.31
CA ALA A 122 1.90 -3.26 4.71
C ALA A 122 2.89 -4.24 5.35
N GLY A 123 3.48 -3.84 6.49
CA GLY A 123 4.73 -4.37 7.01
C GLY A 123 4.66 -5.56 7.95
N ALA A 124 3.46 -6.07 8.31
CA ALA A 124 3.34 -7.08 9.36
C ALA A 124 4.18 -8.34 9.10
N ASP A 125 4.22 -8.80 7.86
CA ASP A 125 4.87 -10.05 7.50
C ASP A 125 6.37 -9.90 7.22
N TYR A 126 6.81 -8.71 6.77
CA TYR A 126 8.23 -8.50 6.48
C TYR A 126 9.00 -7.70 7.54
N SER A 127 8.34 -7.07 8.52
CA SER A 127 9.03 -6.21 9.50
C SER A 127 9.87 -6.96 10.55
N LYS A 128 9.84 -8.30 10.54
CA LYS A 128 10.71 -9.13 11.40
C LYS A 128 12.13 -9.16 10.85
N LYS A 129 13.13 -9.09 11.75
CA LYS A 129 14.56 -9.11 11.36
C LYS A 129 14.90 -10.32 10.48
N SER A 130 14.47 -11.53 10.88
CA SER A 130 14.74 -12.75 10.12
C SER A 130 14.12 -12.74 8.72
N THR A 131 12.91 -12.19 8.57
CA THR A 131 12.26 -12.07 7.25
C THR A 131 13.03 -11.07 6.37
N MET A 132 13.41 -9.90 6.91
CA MET A 132 14.22 -8.92 6.17
C MET A 132 15.58 -9.48 5.77
N GLU A 133 16.22 -10.26 6.62
CA GLU A 133 17.49 -10.96 6.31
C GLU A 133 17.28 -12.02 5.21
N GLY A 134 16.16 -12.75 5.25
CA GLY A 134 15.81 -13.70 4.21
C GLY A 134 15.53 -13.04 2.85
N ILE A 135 14.84 -11.88 2.84
CA ILE A 135 14.59 -11.10 1.63
C ILE A 135 15.92 -10.60 1.04
N THR A 136 16.77 -9.97 1.87
CA THR A 136 18.04 -9.42 1.42
C THR A 136 19.04 -10.52 1.01
N GLY A 137 18.93 -11.70 1.61
CA GLY A 137 19.71 -12.89 1.25
C GLY A 137 19.16 -13.68 0.05
N GLY A 138 18.00 -13.27 -0.51
CA GLY A 138 17.39 -13.93 -1.67
C GLY A 138 16.72 -15.26 -1.35
N THR A 139 16.48 -15.58 -0.07
CA THR A 139 15.79 -16.82 0.34
C THR A 139 14.28 -16.63 0.51
N ILE A 140 13.82 -15.39 0.64
CA ILE A 140 12.39 -15.03 0.73
C ILE A 140 12.09 -14.02 -0.38
N PRO A 141 11.17 -14.33 -1.33
CA PRO A 141 10.73 -13.35 -2.31
C PRO A 141 10.02 -12.18 -1.63
N ALA A 142 10.43 -10.94 -1.89
CA ALA A 142 9.87 -9.74 -1.27
C ALA A 142 8.34 -9.65 -1.43
N ALA A 143 7.85 -9.93 -2.63
CA ALA A 143 6.42 -9.89 -2.95
C ALA A 143 5.58 -10.92 -2.16
N SER A 144 6.16 -12.06 -1.76
CA SER A 144 5.43 -13.10 -1.01
C SER A 144 5.07 -12.68 0.42
N VAL A 145 5.69 -11.63 0.92
CA VAL A 145 5.46 -11.05 2.24
C VAL A 145 4.96 -9.60 2.18
N GLY A 146 4.51 -9.15 1.00
CA GLY A 146 3.91 -7.84 0.79
C GLY A 146 4.91 -6.67 0.71
N LEU A 147 6.22 -6.94 0.70
CA LEU A 147 7.21 -5.87 0.51
C LEU A 147 7.31 -5.49 -0.97
N THR A 148 7.10 -4.21 -1.26
CA THR A 148 7.25 -3.62 -2.58
C THR A 148 8.40 -2.62 -2.63
N LEU A 149 9.01 -2.48 -3.81
CA LEU A 149 9.90 -1.36 -4.10
C LEU A 149 9.11 -0.32 -4.89
N PRO A 150 9.07 0.94 -4.42
CA PRO A 150 8.25 1.97 -5.05
C PRO A 150 8.78 2.33 -6.44
N ASP A 151 7.86 2.43 -7.37
CA ASP A 151 8.06 2.87 -8.74
C ASP A 151 7.29 4.17 -9.03
N LYS A 152 7.30 4.62 -10.28
CA LYS A 152 6.55 5.79 -10.72
C LYS A 152 5.05 5.66 -10.42
N THR A 153 4.47 4.48 -10.64
CA THR A 153 3.03 4.25 -10.44
C THR A 153 2.65 4.36 -8.97
N THR A 154 3.55 3.95 -8.07
CA THR A 154 3.37 4.12 -6.62
C THR A 154 3.27 5.60 -6.24
N CYS A 155 4.12 6.44 -6.81
CA CYS A 155 4.10 7.89 -6.56
C CYS A 155 2.84 8.56 -7.14
N GLU A 156 2.45 8.17 -8.35
CA GLU A 156 1.32 8.74 -9.09
C GLU A 156 -0.05 8.42 -8.46
N LYS A 157 -0.14 7.50 -7.51
CA LYS A 157 -1.37 7.29 -6.72
C LYS A 157 -1.81 8.56 -5.99
N CYS A 158 -0.85 9.42 -5.61
CA CYS A 158 -1.11 10.66 -4.89
C CYS A 158 -0.65 11.90 -5.69
N HIS A 159 0.46 11.80 -6.44
CA HIS A 159 1.00 12.89 -7.23
C HIS A 159 0.34 12.94 -8.62
N ASN A 160 -0.95 13.30 -8.66
CA ASN A 160 -1.78 13.33 -9.86
C ASN A 160 -2.77 14.51 -9.86
N LYS A 161 -3.57 14.64 -10.91
CA LYS A 161 -4.52 15.76 -11.11
C LYS A 161 -5.70 15.81 -10.12
N GLU A 162 -5.91 14.79 -9.29
CA GLU A 162 -6.92 14.83 -8.24
C GLU A 162 -6.51 15.75 -7.09
N SER A 163 -5.21 15.98 -6.92
CA SER A 163 -4.70 16.95 -5.96
C SER A 163 -5.03 18.37 -6.44
N PRO A 164 -5.70 19.19 -5.62
CA PRO A 164 -6.04 20.57 -5.97
C PRO A 164 -4.82 21.50 -6.11
N THR A 165 -3.65 21.04 -5.69
CA THR A 165 -2.38 21.77 -5.77
C THR A 165 -1.41 21.15 -6.77
N PHE A 166 -1.89 20.22 -7.62
CA PHE A 166 -1.04 19.54 -8.60
C PHE A 166 -0.53 20.51 -9.67
N ALA A 167 0.79 20.64 -9.77
CA ALA A 167 1.47 21.50 -10.74
C ALA A 167 2.40 20.68 -11.68
N GLY A 168 2.17 19.37 -11.79
CA GLY A 168 3.04 18.45 -12.53
C GLY A 168 3.86 17.58 -11.57
N PHE A 169 4.37 16.45 -12.10
CA PHE A 169 5.17 15.50 -11.33
C PHE A 169 6.33 14.98 -12.20
N ASP A 170 7.54 15.26 -11.76
CA ASP A 170 8.78 14.72 -12.31
C ASP A 170 9.27 13.60 -11.39
N PHE A 171 9.12 12.37 -11.83
CA PHE A 171 9.44 11.18 -11.04
C PHE A 171 10.91 11.11 -10.66
N GLU A 172 11.84 11.37 -11.59
CA GLU A 172 13.28 11.22 -11.31
C GLU A 172 13.76 12.26 -10.30
N LYS A 173 13.29 13.50 -10.43
CA LYS A 173 13.58 14.56 -9.46
C LYS A 173 12.97 14.28 -8.10
N ALA A 174 11.72 13.82 -8.05
CA ALA A 174 11.04 13.48 -6.81
C ALA A 174 11.70 12.30 -6.10
N LYS A 175 12.03 11.25 -6.86
CA LYS A 175 12.75 10.07 -6.38
C LYS A 175 14.10 10.47 -5.78
N ALA A 176 14.90 11.29 -6.46
CA ALA A 176 16.19 11.76 -5.96
C ALA A 176 16.06 12.51 -4.61
N THR A 177 14.93 13.20 -4.39
CA THR A 177 14.67 13.95 -3.15
C THR A 177 14.34 13.04 -1.96
N ILE A 178 13.63 11.92 -2.19
CA ILE A 178 13.15 11.04 -1.11
C ILE A 178 13.96 9.74 -0.99
N ALA A 179 14.84 9.44 -1.92
CA ALA A 179 15.62 8.22 -1.92
C ALA A 179 16.44 8.05 -0.62
N HIS A 180 16.40 6.86 -0.07
CA HIS A 180 17.13 6.45 1.13
C HIS A 180 17.73 5.07 0.90
N GLU A 181 18.75 5.05 0.06
CA GLU A 181 19.38 3.80 -0.36
C GLU A 181 20.10 3.08 0.78
N MET A 182 20.17 1.76 0.67
CA MET A 182 21.06 0.96 1.51
C MET A 182 22.51 1.32 1.20
N PRO A 183 23.39 1.47 2.23
CA PRO A 183 24.83 1.71 2.00
C PRO A 183 25.46 0.68 1.07
N ALA A 184 26.41 1.11 0.22
CA ALA A 184 27.03 0.26 -0.80
C ALA A 184 27.68 -1.01 -0.21
N GLU A 185 28.36 -0.89 0.93
CA GLU A 185 28.98 -2.01 1.66
C GLU A 185 27.94 -3.06 2.09
N ARG A 186 26.74 -2.60 2.38
CA ARG A 186 25.63 -3.46 2.74
C ARG A 186 24.98 -4.07 1.52
N LYS A 187 24.82 -3.32 0.44
CA LYS A 187 24.34 -3.84 -0.87
C LYS A 187 25.22 -4.97 -1.37
N ALA A 188 26.55 -4.86 -1.19
CA ALA A 188 27.50 -5.88 -1.62
C ALA A 188 27.34 -7.24 -0.89
N LYS A 189 26.74 -7.24 0.31
CA LYS A 189 26.48 -8.46 1.08
C LYS A 189 25.17 -9.17 0.69
N TYR A 190 24.31 -8.48 -0.05
CA TYR A 190 23.00 -9.00 -0.43
C TYR A 190 22.95 -9.14 -1.93
N LYS A 191 22.77 -10.37 -2.41
CA LYS A 191 22.40 -10.60 -3.81
C LYS A 191 21.02 -10.00 -4.00
N THR A 192 20.93 -8.93 -4.78
CA THR A 192 19.65 -8.43 -5.25
C THR A 192 19.05 -9.53 -6.12
N GLY A 193 18.16 -10.31 -5.56
CA GLY A 193 17.28 -11.15 -6.35
C GLY A 193 16.45 -10.24 -7.24
N GLY A 194 16.74 -10.27 -8.55
CA GLY A 194 15.96 -9.63 -9.59
C GLY A 194 14.58 -10.25 -9.71
#